data_4ea30741fdbbe85d34dfbbc3d7fbd092
#
_entry.id   4ea30741fdbbe85d34dfbbc3d7fbd092
#
_cell.length_a   1.000
_cell.length_b   1.000
_cell.length_c   1.000
_cell.angle_alpha   90.00
_cell.angle_beta   90.00
_cell.angle_gamma   90.00
#
_symmetry.space_group_name_H-M   'P 1'
#
loop_
_entity.id
_entity.type
_entity.pdbx_description
1 polymer ?
#
loop_
_entity_poly.entity_id
_entity_poly.type
_entity_poly.pdbx_seq_one_letter_code
_entity_poly.pdbx_strand_id
1 'polypeptide(L)'
;EGMFPHQKSIDEKGQSGLEEERRLAYVGITRAKDLSFISFSLNRFYQGDWIDSLSSRFVDELPEKFIEKNNNLDKDDQDFEFNQDIDGDNDNFRSPGWIRYQKRLK
;
A
#
# COMPACT_ATOMS: atom_id res chain seq x y z
N GLU A 1 -7.37 -5.21 -0.73
CA GLU A 1 -8.77 -5.55 -0.99
C GLU A 1 -9.66 -4.35 -0.66
N GLY A 2 -10.77 -4.13 -1.40
CA GLY A 2 -11.66 -2.97 -1.23
C GLY A 2 -11.19 -1.66 -1.87
N MET A 3 -9.89 -1.45 -1.97
CA MET A 3 -9.29 -0.30 -2.68
C MET A 3 -8.86 -0.68 -4.09
N PHE A 4 -8.35 -1.90 -4.25
CA PHE A 4 -8.02 -2.46 -5.54
C PHE A 4 -8.08 -3.99 -5.46
N PRO A 5 -9.08 -4.66 -6.06
CA PRO A 5 -10.18 -4.07 -6.82
C PRO A 5 -11.03 -3.10 -5.99
N HIS A 6 -11.53 -2.05 -6.64
CA HIS A 6 -12.35 -1.05 -5.98
C HIS A 6 -13.75 -1.62 -5.67
N GLN A 7 -14.15 -1.59 -4.40
CA GLN A 7 -15.41 -2.20 -3.96
C GLN A 7 -16.62 -1.67 -4.73
N LYS A 8 -16.65 -0.37 -4.98
CA LYS A 8 -17.75 0.26 -5.75
C LYS A 8 -17.89 -0.31 -7.17
N SER A 9 -16.79 -0.61 -7.85
CA SER A 9 -16.84 -1.23 -9.18
C SER A 9 -17.52 -2.60 -9.14
N ILE A 10 -17.26 -3.37 -8.08
CA ILE A 10 -17.87 -4.69 -7.88
C ILE A 10 -19.35 -4.55 -7.53
N ASP A 11 -19.71 -3.60 -6.65
CA ASP A 11 -21.09 -3.38 -6.21
C ASP A 11 -21.99 -2.91 -7.35
N GLU A 12 -21.48 -2.03 -8.22
CA GLU A 12 -22.26 -1.46 -9.34
C GLU A 12 -22.32 -2.39 -10.57
N LYS A 13 -21.23 -3.07 -10.89
CA LYS A 13 -21.08 -3.85 -12.15
C LYS A 13 -20.90 -5.35 -11.95
N GLY A 14 -20.81 -5.80 -10.70
CA GLY A 14 -20.61 -7.21 -10.38
C GLY A 14 -19.34 -7.79 -10.99
N GLN A 15 -19.48 -8.95 -11.61
CA GLN A 15 -18.34 -9.66 -12.21
C GLN A 15 -17.65 -8.86 -13.33
N SER A 16 -18.40 -8.11 -14.12
CA SER A 16 -17.80 -7.27 -15.18
C SER A 16 -16.93 -6.16 -14.62
N GLY A 17 -17.31 -5.57 -13.48
CA GLY A 17 -16.49 -4.59 -12.77
C GLY A 17 -15.18 -5.19 -12.24
N LEU A 18 -15.25 -6.39 -11.68
CA LEU A 18 -14.06 -7.12 -11.24
C LEU A 18 -13.10 -7.43 -12.41
N GLU A 19 -13.64 -7.81 -13.56
CA GLU A 19 -12.81 -8.07 -14.76
C GLU A 19 -12.15 -6.81 -15.31
N GLU A 20 -12.82 -5.66 -15.26
CA GLU A 20 -12.23 -4.39 -15.61
C GLU A 20 -11.07 -4.02 -14.68
N GLU A 21 -11.27 -4.17 -13.37
CA GLU A 21 -10.22 -3.94 -12.36
C GLU A 21 -9.04 -4.90 -12.56
N ARG A 22 -9.30 -6.16 -12.90
CA ARG A 22 -8.25 -7.15 -13.22
C ARG A 22 -7.43 -6.76 -14.44
N ARG A 23 -8.05 -6.22 -15.47
CA ARG A 23 -7.33 -5.68 -16.64
C ARG A 23 -6.42 -4.51 -16.25
N LEU A 24 -6.89 -3.62 -15.39
CA LEU A 24 -6.08 -2.52 -14.86
C LEU A 24 -4.88 -3.04 -14.05
N ALA A 25 -5.07 -4.06 -13.23
CA ALA A 25 -3.99 -4.72 -12.50
C ALA A 25 -2.94 -5.30 -13.46
N TYR A 26 -3.39 -6.02 -14.47
CA TYR A 26 -2.51 -6.58 -15.50
C TYR A 26 -1.69 -5.48 -16.22
N VAL A 27 -2.35 -4.41 -16.66
CA VAL A 27 -1.67 -3.30 -17.31
C VAL A 27 -0.65 -2.65 -16.38
N GLY A 28 -0.99 -2.43 -15.12
CA GLY A 28 -0.09 -1.82 -14.14
C GLY A 28 1.16 -2.67 -13.88
N ILE A 29 0.99 -3.96 -13.64
CA ILE A 29 2.09 -4.89 -13.36
C ILE A 29 2.99 -5.07 -14.59
N THR A 30 2.42 -5.19 -15.77
CA THR A 30 3.17 -5.43 -17.01
C THR A 30 3.84 -4.19 -17.59
N ARG A 31 3.69 -3.01 -16.97
CA ARG A 31 4.44 -1.80 -17.35
C ARG A 31 5.90 -1.84 -16.93
N ALA A 32 6.23 -2.60 -15.91
CA ALA A 32 7.63 -2.81 -15.53
C ALA A 32 8.39 -3.55 -16.62
N LYS A 33 9.62 -3.11 -16.91
CA LYS A 33 10.50 -3.78 -17.88
C LYS A 33 11.10 -5.05 -17.30
N ASP A 34 11.60 -4.98 -16.08
CA ASP A 34 12.37 -6.05 -15.45
C ASP A 34 11.74 -6.50 -14.14
N LEU A 35 11.35 -5.57 -13.27
CA LEU A 35 10.91 -5.86 -11.92
C LEU A 35 9.77 -4.94 -11.48
N SER A 36 8.77 -5.49 -10.81
CA SER A 36 7.67 -4.76 -10.19
C SER A 36 7.62 -5.05 -8.69
N PHE A 37 7.50 -4.01 -7.87
CA PHE A 37 7.31 -4.14 -6.44
C PHE A 37 5.85 -3.88 -6.08
N ILE A 38 5.25 -4.86 -5.40
CA ILE A 38 3.87 -4.77 -4.92
C ILE A 38 3.90 -4.78 -3.41
N SER A 39 3.30 -3.78 -2.80
CA SER A 39 3.19 -3.68 -1.34
C SER A 39 1.76 -3.42 -0.91
N PHE A 40 1.43 -3.85 0.29
CA PHE A 40 0.15 -3.55 0.93
C PHE A 40 0.36 -3.33 2.43
N SER A 41 -0.55 -2.60 3.07
CA SER A 41 -0.54 -2.42 4.52
C SER A 41 -1.56 -3.35 5.17
N LEU A 42 -1.20 -3.93 6.32
CA LEU A 42 -2.10 -4.76 7.12
C LEU A 42 -3.14 -3.91 7.85
N ASN A 43 -2.76 -2.71 8.27
CA ASN A 43 -3.63 -1.77 8.95
C ASN A 43 -3.65 -0.45 8.21
N ARG A 44 -4.79 0.19 8.16
CA ARG A 44 -4.99 1.47 7.47
C ARG A 44 -5.85 2.39 8.32
N PHE A 45 -5.42 3.64 8.44
CA PHE A 45 -6.26 4.69 9.01
C PHE A 45 -7.21 5.23 7.95
N TYR A 46 -8.51 5.06 8.17
CA TYR A 46 -9.54 5.49 7.23
C TYR A 46 -10.75 6.04 7.97
N GLN A 47 -11.20 7.23 7.59
CA GLN A 47 -12.36 7.91 8.18
C GLN A 47 -12.33 8.04 9.71
N GLY A 48 -11.15 8.25 10.30
CA GLY A 48 -10.99 8.45 11.74
C GLY A 48 -10.68 7.19 12.55
N ASP A 49 -10.71 6.01 11.93
CA ASP A 49 -10.45 4.74 12.60
C ASP A 49 -9.36 3.91 11.91
N TRP A 50 -8.70 3.07 12.70
CA TRP A 50 -7.80 2.04 12.17
C TRP A 50 -8.60 0.82 11.79
N ILE A 51 -8.48 0.43 10.53
CA ILE A 51 -9.12 -0.77 9.99
C ILE A 51 -8.07 -1.77 9.52
N ASP A 52 -8.34 -3.04 9.77
CA ASP A 52 -7.54 -4.12 9.22
C ASP A 52 -7.75 -4.22 7.71
N SER A 53 -6.66 -4.42 6.99
CA SER A 53 -6.67 -4.53 5.54
C SER A 53 -6.16 -5.89 5.10
N LEU A 54 -6.79 -6.43 4.08
CA LEU A 54 -6.33 -7.64 3.42
C LEU A 54 -5.57 -7.28 2.13
N SER A 55 -4.66 -8.13 1.72
CA SER A 55 -4.03 -8.03 0.41
C SER A 55 -5.08 -8.09 -0.70
N SER A 56 -4.80 -7.43 -1.81
CA SER A 56 -5.65 -7.56 -2.99
C SER A 56 -5.69 -9.01 -3.48
N ARG A 57 -6.87 -9.49 -3.85
CA ARG A 57 -7.03 -10.81 -4.48
C ARG A 57 -6.18 -11.00 -5.74
N PHE A 58 -5.84 -9.93 -6.43
CA PHE A 58 -4.98 -9.98 -7.61
C PHE A 58 -3.55 -10.40 -7.29
N VAL A 59 -3.08 -10.19 -6.06
CA VAL A 59 -1.77 -10.68 -5.61
C VAL A 59 -1.78 -12.21 -5.54
N ASP A 60 -2.87 -12.80 -5.08
CA ASP A 60 -3.00 -14.26 -4.98
C ASP A 60 -3.16 -14.94 -6.35
N GLU A 61 -3.59 -14.19 -7.37
CA GLU A 61 -3.71 -14.67 -8.74
C GLU A 61 -2.37 -14.69 -9.51
N LEU A 62 -1.31 -14.09 -8.96
CA LEU A 62 0.00 -14.06 -9.59
C LEU A 62 0.69 -15.44 -9.53
N PRO A 63 1.42 -15.84 -10.58
CA PRO A 63 2.14 -17.11 -10.59
C PRO A 63 3.27 -17.13 -9.55
N GLU A 64 3.20 -18.02 -8.58
CA GLU A 64 4.17 -18.11 -7.47
C GLU A 64 5.64 -18.24 -7.92
N LYS A 65 5.88 -18.90 -9.04
CA LYS A 65 7.23 -19.11 -9.59
C LYS A 65 7.95 -17.81 -9.99
N PHE A 66 7.23 -16.70 -10.12
CA PHE A 66 7.77 -15.40 -10.48
C PHE A 66 7.70 -14.38 -9.35
N ILE A 67 7.28 -14.81 -8.15
CA ILE A 67 7.09 -13.92 -7.00
C ILE A 67 8.11 -14.23 -5.93
N GLU A 68 8.79 -13.21 -5.46
CA GLU A 68 9.57 -13.23 -4.25
C GLU A 68 8.77 -12.51 -3.14
N LYS A 69 8.40 -13.25 -2.10
CA LYS A 69 7.65 -12.70 -0.96
C LYS A 69 8.63 -12.27 0.13
N ASN A 70 8.72 -10.96 0.37
CA ASN A 70 9.46 -10.41 1.49
C ASN A 70 8.50 -10.13 2.64
N ASN A 71 8.46 -11.03 3.62
CA ASN A 71 7.75 -10.80 4.87
C ASN A 71 8.67 -10.04 5.83
N ASN A 72 8.62 -8.70 5.78
CA ASN A 72 9.35 -7.88 6.75
C ASN A 72 8.67 -7.85 8.14
N LEU A 73 7.63 -8.66 8.36
CA LEU A 73 6.89 -8.69 9.62
C LEU A 73 7.69 -9.29 10.79
N ASP A 74 8.78 -10.03 10.50
CA ASP A 74 9.51 -10.77 11.54
C ASP A 74 10.79 -10.06 12.03
N LYS A 75 11.08 -8.84 11.55
CA LYS A 75 12.34 -8.18 11.89
C LYS A 75 12.23 -6.90 12.73
N ASP A 76 11.04 -6.31 12.85
CA ASP A 76 10.91 -4.99 13.47
C ASP A 76 10.19 -4.99 14.84
N ASP A 77 9.83 -6.16 15.40
CA ASP A 77 9.22 -6.20 16.73
C ASP A 77 10.24 -6.06 17.90
N GLN A 78 11.51 -5.84 17.61
CA GLN A 78 12.50 -5.76 18.68
C GLN A 78 13.08 -4.37 18.95
N ASP A 79 12.83 -3.35 18.10
CA ASP A 79 13.46 -2.04 18.28
C ASP A 79 12.53 -0.82 18.17
N PHE A 80 11.21 -0.96 18.23
CA PHE A 80 10.33 0.18 18.47
C PHE A 80 10.10 0.39 19.98
N GLU A 81 11.15 0.69 20.73
CA GLU A 81 10.97 1.48 21.92
C GLU A 81 10.50 2.87 21.51
N PHE A 82 9.19 3.08 21.67
CA PHE A 82 8.58 4.39 21.57
C PHE A 82 9.10 5.23 22.75
N ASN A 83 10.28 5.80 22.60
CA ASN A 83 10.75 6.80 23.53
C ASN A 83 9.81 8.00 23.44
N GLN A 84 8.99 8.14 24.48
CA GLN A 84 8.13 9.29 24.74
C GLN A 84 8.96 10.51 25.16
N ASP A 85 9.99 10.84 24.44
CA ASP A 85 10.65 12.13 24.57
C ASP A 85 10.29 12.99 23.36
N ILE A 86 9.02 13.44 23.35
CA ILE A 86 8.58 14.52 22.47
C ILE A 86 8.96 15.83 23.14
N ASP A 87 10.23 16.14 23.13
CA ASP A 87 10.72 17.50 23.29
C ASP A 87 11.71 17.81 22.17
N GLY A 88 11.34 18.77 21.35
CA GLY A 88 12.26 19.56 20.53
C GLY A 88 12.56 19.04 19.13
N ASP A 89 12.05 19.79 18.16
CA ASP A 89 12.66 20.04 16.84
C ASP A 89 13.43 18.88 16.18
N ASN A 90 12.75 17.81 15.85
CA ASN A 90 13.37 16.80 15.01
C ASN A 90 12.84 16.90 13.58
N ASP A 91 13.50 17.73 12.76
CA ASP A 91 13.25 17.92 11.34
C ASP A 91 13.43 16.64 10.49
N ASN A 92 13.83 15.53 11.12
CA ASN A 92 14.18 14.29 10.42
C ASN A 92 12.99 13.38 10.06
N PHE A 93 11.77 13.69 10.50
CA PHE A 93 10.61 12.84 10.23
C PHE A 93 9.69 13.36 9.11
N ARG A 94 10.14 14.31 8.32
CA ARG A 94 9.35 14.88 7.23
C ARG A 94 9.55 14.10 5.95
N SER A 95 8.48 13.52 5.44
CA SER A 95 8.51 12.83 4.16
C SER A 95 9.01 13.77 3.03
N PRO A 96 9.69 13.26 2.01
CA PRO A 96 10.14 14.06 0.87
C PRO A 96 9.02 14.88 0.19
N GLY A 97 7.77 14.42 0.30
CA GLY A 97 6.59 15.14 -0.18
C GLY A 97 6.27 16.38 0.64
N TRP A 98 6.36 16.29 1.97
CA TRP A 98 6.14 17.41 2.88
C TRP A 98 7.18 18.52 2.68
N ILE A 99 8.44 18.17 2.52
CA ILE A 99 9.53 19.11 2.26
C ILE A 99 9.29 19.87 0.96
N ARG A 100 8.83 19.18 -0.09
CA ARG A 100 8.49 19.80 -1.38
C ARG A 100 7.29 20.73 -1.27
N TYR A 101 6.30 20.37 -0.47
CA TYR A 101 5.13 21.20 -0.22
C TYR A 101 5.51 22.51 0.48
N GLN A 102 6.32 22.46 1.52
CA GLN A 102 6.77 23.66 2.24
C GLN A 102 7.59 24.61 1.37
N LYS A 103 8.42 24.09 0.47
CA LYS A 103 9.17 24.92 -0.48
C LYS A 103 8.29 25.70 -1.47
N ARG A 104 7.07 25.23 -1.72
CA ARG A 104 6.09 25.93 -2.58
C ARG A 104 5.34 27.05 -1.87
N LEU A 105 5.29 27.03 -0.54
CA LEU A 105 4.60 28.06 0.26
C LEU A 105 5.49 29.28 0.56
N LYS A 106 6.75 29.19 0.26
CA LYS A 106 7.69 30.32 0.31
C LYS A 106 7.90 30.89 -1.09
#